data_a11e792cf65d22d443fad14f7a91151f
#
_entry.id   a11e792cf65d22d443fad14f7a91151f
#
_cell.length_a   1.000
_cell.length_b   1.000
_cell.length_c   1.000
_cell.angle_alpha   90.00
_cell.angle_beta   90.00
_cell.angle_gamma   90.00
#
_symmetry.space_group_name_H-M   'P 1'
#
loop_
_entity.id
_entity.type
_entity.pdbx_description
1 polymer ?
#
loop_
_entity_poly.entity_id
_entity_poly.type
_entity_poly.pdbx_seq_one_letter_code
_entity_poly.pdbx_strand_id
1 'polypeptide(L)'
;LSAIVMIIVALAAIFWLPPLAFTIALSALVVLGMWEWAQFAGFKSQMSRVVVAGATTCILLLLIVANTGYISAARFITDTNAIVLFIACAWWVIAFGLVITYPNSAKLWEKSVVAKLLFALCTLFPFLIGLLAIRFNNYSVNAYQGTYLLLYVFLLVWGADSGAYFFGRALGKHKLAPKVSPGKSWEGVL
;
A
#
# COMPACT_ATOMS: atom_id res chain seq x y z
N LEU A 1 -15.67 -12.46 -12.06
CA LEU A 1 -14.64 -13.46 -12.34
C LEU A 1 -13.24 -12.97 -11.91
N SER A 2 -12.81 -11.76 -12.30
CA SER A 2 -11.49 -11.19 -11.98
C SER A 2 -11.21 -11.09 -10.47
N ALA A 3 -12.17 -10.65 -9.66
CA ALA A 3 -12.01 -10.54 -8.22
C ALA A 3 -11.74 -11.91 -7.55
N ILE A 4 -12.43 -12.96 -7.97
CA ILE A 4 -12.21 -14.32 -7.44
C ILE A 4 -10.79 -14.80 -7.78
N VAL A 5 -10.35 -14.60 -9.03
CA VAL A 5 -8.99 -14.95 -9.43
C VAL A 5 -7.95 -14.17 -8.62
N MET A 6 -8.15 -12.88 -8.40
CA MET A 6 -7.24 -12.06 -7.59
C MET A 6 -7.17 -12.53 -6.14
N ILE A 7 -8.31 -12.90 -5.54
CA ILE A 7 -8.34 -13.46 -4.17
C ILE A 7 -7.57 -14.78 -4.11
N ILE A 8 -7.78 -15.69 -5.06
CA ILE A 8 -7.06 -16.97 -5.12
C ILE A 8 -5.56 -16.75 -5.25
N VAL A 9 -5.13 -15.85 -6.15
CA VAL A 9 -3.71 -15.52 -6.34
C VAL A 9 -3.12 -14.90 -5.07
N ALA A 10 -3.84 -13.97 -4.42
CA ALA A 10 -3.39 -13.35 -3.18
C ALA A 10 -3.25 -14.40 -2.04
N LEU A 11 -4.23 -15.28 -1.87
CA LEU A 11 -4.17 -16.37 -0.89
C LEU A 11 -3.02 -17.32 -1.19
N ALA A 12 -2.85 -17.72 -2.45
CA ALA A 12 -1.73 -18.55 -2.87
C ALA A 12 -0.38 -17.90 -2.52
N ALA A 13 -0.22 -16.61 -2.82
CA ALA A 13 1.00 -15.88 -2.50
C ALA A 13 1.25 -15.83 -0.98
N ILE A 14 0.23 -15.55 -0.19
CA ILE A 14 0.33 -15.44 1.27
C ILE A 14 0.71 -16.79 1.90
N PHE A 15 0.14 -17.90 1.43
CA PHE A 15 0.35 -19.20 2.06
C PHE A 15 1.59 -19.94 1.57
N TRP A 16 1.96 -19.81 0.30
CA TRP A 16 2.97 -20.69 -0.31
C TRP A 16 4.27 -20.01 -0.72
N LEU A 17 4.31 -18.68 -0.89
CA LEU A 17 5.55 -18.05 -1.30
C LEU A 17 6.55 -17.94 -0.13
N PRO A 18 7.80 -18.38 -0.35
CA PRO A 18 8.90 -18.18 0.60
C PRO A 18 9.27 -16.69 0.69
N PRO A 19 10.04 -16.26 1.73
CA PRO A 19 10.32 -14.84 1.99
C PRO A 19 10.82 -14.05 0.77
N LEU A 20 11.80 -14.58 0.04
CA LEU A 20 12.36 -13.89 -1.13
C LEU A 20 11.32 -13.73 -2.26
N ALA A 21 10.61 -14.82 -2.60
CA ALA A 21 9.62 -14.79 -3.67
C ALA A 21 8.44 -13.86 -3.33
N PHE A 22 8.00 -13.87 -2.07
CA PHE A 22 6.96 -12.96 -1.59
C PHE A 22 7.42 -11.49 -1.65
N THR A 23 8.68 -11.21 -1.25
CA THR A 23 9.29 -9.87 -1.35
C THR A 23 9.32 -9.39 -2.80
N ILE A 24 9.73 -10.25 -3.74
CA ILE A 24 9.76 -9.92 -5.18
C ILE A 24 8.34 -9.64 -5.70
N ALA A 25 7.37 -10.48 -5.34
CA ALA A 25 5.97 -10.31 -5.76
C ALA A 25 5.38 -8.98 -5.25
N LEU A 26 5.60 -8.64 -3.98
CA LEU A 26 5.17 -7.36 -3.43
C LEU A 26 5.91 -6.18 -4.06
N SER A 27 7.21 -6.32 -4.32
CA SER A 27 8.00 -5.29 -5.01
C SER A 27 7.46 -5.01 -6.41
N ALA A 28 7.02 -6.03 -7.14
CA ALA A 28 6.35 -5.84 -8.44
C ALA A 28 5.05 -5.02 -8.30
N LEU A 29 4.25 -5.26 -7.24
CA LEU A 29 3.06 -4.45 -6.97
C LEU A 29 3.42 -2.99 -6.63
N VAL A 30 4.51 -2.75 -5.90
CA VAL A 30 5.01 -1.38 -5.64
C VAL A 30 5.43 -0.69 -6.93
N VAL A 31 6.12 -1.39 -7.84
CA VAL A 31 6.49 -0.85 -9.16
C VAL A 31 5.25 -0.48 -9.97
N LEU A 32 4.23 -1.34 -10.00
CA LEU A 32 2.95 -1.02 -10.65
C LEU A 32 2.27 0.19 -9.99
N GLY A 33 2.26 0.26 -8.66
CA GLY A 33 1.75 1.41 -7.92
C GLY A 33 2.51 2.70 -8.28
N MET A 34 3.84 2.67 -8.38
CA MET A 34 4.65 3.82 -8.81
C MET A 34 4.38 4.21 -10.27
N TRP A 35 4.16 3.24 -11.16
CA TRP A 35 3.74 3.49 -12.53
C TRP A 35 2.43 4.29 -12.60
N GLU A 36 1.41 3.88 -11.87
CA GLU A 36 0.13 4.59 -11.80
C GLU A 36 0.28 5.96 -11.12
N TRP A 37 1.05 6.02 -10.03
CA TRP A 37 1.30 7.25 -9.32
C TRP A 37 2.06 8.29 -10.15
N ALA A 38 2.97 7.85 -11.02
CA ALA A 38 3.68 8.72 -11.94
C ALA A 38 2.72 9.52 -12.84
N GLN A 39 1.62 8.91 -13.28
CA GLN A 39 0.58 9.61 -14.03
C GLN A 39 -0.08 10.70 -13.18
N PHE A 40 -0.45 10.39 -11.94
CA PHE A 40 -0.97 11.38 -10.99
C PHE A 40 0.04 12.50 -10.70
N ALA A 41 1.33 12.17 -10.62
CA ALA A 41 2.39 13.16 -10.42
C ALA A 41 2.58 14.12 -11.61
N GLY A 42 2.05 13.77 -12.80
CA GLY A 42 2.09 14.64 -13.98
C GLY A 42 2.98 14.13 -15.12
N PHE A 43 3.53 12.93 -15.02
CA PHE A 43 4.28 12.28 -16.10
C PHE A 43 3.31 11.76 -17.18
N LYS A 44 3.04 12.59 -18.19
CA LYS A 44 2.05 12.30 -19.24
C LYS A 44 2.54 11.29 -20.29
N SER A 45 3.85 11.27 -20.56
CA SER A 45 4.39 10.36 -21.59
C SER A 45 4.60 8.96 -21.02
N GLN A 46 4.37 7.94 -21.84
CA GLN A 46 4.61 6.55 -21.47
C GLN A 46 6.09 6.33 -21.11
N MET A 47 7.00 6.94 -21.87
CA MET A 47 8.44 6.84 -21.63
C MET A 47 8.83 7.39 -20.23
N SER A 48 8.30 8.54 -19.83
CA SER A 48 8.61 9.09 -18.49
C SER A 48 8.08 8.20 -17.36
N ARG A 49 6.93 7.56 -17.54
CA ARG A 49 6.39 6.57 -16.58
C ARG A 49 7.25 5.31 -16.53
N VAL A 50 7.76 4.82 -17.67
CA VAL A 50 8.73 3.72 -17.73
C VAL A 50 10.00 4.07 -16.97
N VAL A 51 10.52 5.29 -17.11
CA VAL A 51 11.70 5.73 -16.36
C VAL A 51 11.46 5.72 -14.85
N VAL A 52 10.32 6.22 -14.37
CA VAL A 52 9.96 6.18 -12.94
C VAL A 52 9.83 4.74 -12.43
N ALA A 53 9.13 3.88 -13.16
CA ALA A 53 8.99 2.47 -12.81
C ALA A 53 10.34 1.74 -12.83
N GLY A 54 11.17 1.99 -13.85
CA GLY A 54 12.51 1.43 -13.97
C GLY A 54 13.43 1.85 -12.83
N ALA A 55 13.44 3.14 -12.47
CA ALA A 55 14.19 3.63 -11.32
C ALA A 55 13.72 2.97 -10.01
N THR A 56 12.41 2.84 -9.83
CA THR A 56 11.84 2.14 -8.66
C THR A 56 12.27 0.67 -8.65
N THR A 57 12.24 0.00 -9.79
CA THR A 57 12.70 -1.39 -9.93
C THR A 57 14.17 -1.51 -9.54
N CYS A 58 15.04 -0.65 -10.06
CA CYS A 58 16.47 -0.65 -9.72
C CYS A 58 16.69 -0.45 -8.22
N ILE A 59 16.00 0.50 -7.59
CA ILE A 59 16.10 0.74 -6.14
C ILE A 59 15.67 -0.49 -5.36
N LEU A 60 14.52 -1.09 -5.70
CA LEU A 60 14.03 -2.28 -5.00
C LEU A 60 14.95 -3.48 -5.19
N LEU A 61 15.50 -3.69 -6.38
CA LEU A 61 16.48 -4.76 -6.63
C LEU A 61 17.76 -4.55 -5.79
N LEU A 62 18.29 -3.33 -5.74
CA LEU A 62 19.44 -3.02 -4.89
C LEU A 62 19.13 -3.27 -3.41
N LEU A 63 17.95 -2.88 -2.93
CA LEU A 63 17.54 -3.15 -1.55
C LEU A 63 17.38 -4.65 -1.27
N ILE A 64 16.82 -5.42 -2.20
CA ILE A 64 16.70 -6.88 -2.07
C ILE A 64 18.08 -7.52 -2.01
N VAL A 65 18.99 -7.15 -2.92
CA VAL A 65 20.35 -7.71 -2.96
C VAL A 65 21.11 -7.34 -1.69
N ALA A 66 21.08 -6.08 -1.26
CA ALA A 66 21.74 -5.62 -0.05
C ALA A 66 21.22 -6.28 1.24
N ASN A 67 19.94 -6.70 1.25
CA ASN A 67 19.30 -7.29 2.42
C ASN A 67 18.99 -8.79 2.27
N THR A 68 19.59 -9.48 1.31
CA THR A 68 19.31 -10.90 1.02
C THR A 68 19.42 -11.79 2.26
N GLY A 69 20.40 -11.55 3.13
CA GLY A 69 20.57 -12.31 4.38
C GLY A 69 19.41 -12.14 5.35
N TYR A 70 18.92 -10.90 5.52
CA TYR A 70 17.75 -10.61 6.36
C TYR A 70 16.47 -11.19 5.76
N ILE A 71 16.29 -11.04 4.43
CA ILE A 71 15.13 -11.57 3.71
C ILE A 71 15.08 -13.09 3.80
N SER A 72 16.20 -13.78 3.55
CA SER A 72 16.27 -15.23 3.63
C SER A 72 16.03 -15.76 5.06
N ALA A 73 16.44 -14.99 6.08
CA ALA A 73 16.15 -15.29 7.48
C ALA A 73 14.76 -14.82 7.93
N ALA A 74 13.96 -14.25 7.03
CA ALA A 74 12.64 -13.65 7.32
C ALA A 74 12.66 -12.58 8.43
N ARG A 75 13.74 -11.81 8.52
CA ARG A 75 13.95 -10.75 9.52
C ARG A 75 13.54 -9.41 8.96
N PHE A 76 12.25 -9.10 9.01
CA PHE A 76 11.70 -7.83 8.50
C PHE A 76 11.46 -6.77 9.59
N ILE A 77 11.53 -7.17 10.87
CA ILE A 77 11.43 -6.23 11.99
C ILE A 77 12.87 -5.88 12.40
N THR A 78 13.37 -4.76 11.87
CA THR A 78 14.67 -4.16 12.17
C THR A 78 14.45 -2.73 12.64
N ASP A 79 15.43 -2.12 13.31
CA ASP A 79 15.35 -0.74 13.77
C ASP A 79 15.08 0.22 12.60
N THR A 80 15.75 0.01 11.46
CA THR A 80 15.53 0.81 10.25
C THR A 80 14.10 0.69 9.74
N ASN A 81 13.56 -0.52 9.66
CA ASN A 81 12.19 -0.73 9.20
C ASN A 81 11.17 -0.15 10.20
N ALA A 82 11.44 -0.24 11.50
CA ALA A 82 10.62 0.40 12.53
C ALA A 82 10.57 1.93 12.36
N ILE A 83 11.71 2.58 12.11
CA ILE A 83 11.77 4.01 11.82
C ILE A 83 10.92 4.37 10.59
N VAL A 84 11.01 3.59 9.50
CA VAL A 84 10.21 3.83 8.29
C VAL A 84 8.71 3.72 8.59
N LEU A 85 8.31 2.75 9.42
CA LEU A 85 6.90 2.59 9.81
C LEU A 85 6.43 3.73 10.73
N PHE A 86 7.27 4.24 11.64
CA PHE A 86 6.94 5.44 12.43
C PHE A 86 6.77 6.69 11.55
N ILE A 87 7.65 6.89 10.58
CA ILE A 87 7.51 7.97 9.59
C ILE A 87 6.21 7.82 8.81
N ALA A 88 5.83 6.60 8.46
CA ALA A 88 4.55 6.33 7.79
C ALA A 88 3.34 6.69 8.66
N CYS A 89 3.38 6.43 9.96
CA CYS A 89 2.31 6.86 10.87
C CYS A 89 2.16 8.38 10.87
N ALA A 90 3.26 9.13 10.94
CA ALA A 90 3.24 10.59 10.83
C ALA A 90 2.70 11.04 9.46
N TRP A 91 3.12 10.37 8.38
CA TRP A 91 2.60 10.64 7.03
C TRP A 91 1.08 10.45 6.96
N TRP A 92 0.52 9.39 7.52
CA TRP A 92 -0.93 9.15 7.49
C TRP A 92 -1.73 10.21 8.25
N VAL A 93 -1.18 10.74 9.35
CA VAL A 93 -1.79 11.90 10.06
C VAL A 93 -1.80 13.13 9.16
N ILE A 94 -0.68 13.42 8.47
CA ILE A 94 -0.57 14.52 7.52
C ILE A 94 -1.54 14.32 6.35
N ALA A 95 -1.59 13.12 5.76
CA ALA A 95 -2.49 12.79 4.66
C ALA A 95 -3.96 12.98 5.04
N PHE A 96 -4.34 12.57 6.26
CA PHE A 96 -5.67 12.80 6.79
C PHE A 96 -5.99 14.30 6.89
N GLY A 97 -5.05 15.10 7.41
CA GLY A 97 -5.18 16.56 7.45
C GLY A 97 -5.36 17.19 6.06
N LEU A 98 -4.58 16.71 5.07
CA LEU A 98 -4.71 17.16 3.68
C LEU A 98 -6.09 16.85 3.08
N VAL A 99 -6.66 15.68 3.40
CA VAL A 99 -8.00 15.28 2.93
C VAL A 99 -9.09 16.14 3.57
N ILE A 100 -9.05 16.36 4.88
CA ILE A 100 -10.04 17.16 5.59
C ILE A 100 -10.04 18.62 5.09
N THR A 101 -8.87 19.17 4.80
CA THR A 101 -8.71 20.56 4.38
C THR A 101 -8.83 20.76 2.87
N TYR A 102 -9.13 19.71 2.11
CA TYR A 102 -9.37 19.81 0.66
C TYR A 102 -10.64 20.65 0.38
N PRO A 103 -10.67 21.57 -0.63
CA PRO A 103 -9.65 21.77 -1.68
C PRO A 103 -8.50 22.74 -1.32
N ASN A 104 -8.51 23.37 -0.16
CA ASN A 104 -7.50 24.38 0.19
C ASN A 104 -6.09 23.78 0.24
N SER A 105 -5.93 22.55 0.76
CA SER A 105 -4.68 21.82 0.81
C SER A 105 -4.09 21.52 -0.57
N ALA A 106 -4.92 21.42 -1.61
CA ALA A 106 -4.46 21.16 -2.98
C ALA A 106 -3.44 22.21 -3.46
N LYS A 107 -3.56 23.46 -3.00
CA LYS A 107 -2.63 24.55 -3.34
C LYS A 107 -1.18 24.24 -2.95
N LEU A 108 -0.96 23.38 -1.94
CA LEU A 108 0.36 23.03 -1.44
C LEU A 108 1.08 22.00 -2.32
N TRP A 109 0.34 21.10 -2.96
CA TRP A 109 0.92 19.93 -3.64
C TRP A 109 0.50 19.75 -5.10
N GLU A 110 -0.62 20.35 -5.53
CA GLU A 110 -1.20 20.11 -6.87
C GLU A 110 -0.20 20.38 -8.01
N LYS A 111 0.59 21.43 -7.90
CA LYS A 111 1.59 21.83 -8.91
C LYS A 111 2.96 21.20 -8.73
N SER A 112 3.22 20.55 -7.58
CA SER A 112 4.52 20.00 -7.25
C SER A 112 4.61 18.51 -7.59
N VAL A 113 5.40 18.18 -8.62
CA VAL A 113 5.74 16.79 -8.98
C VAL A 113 6.47 16.11 -7.82
N VAL A 114 7.41 16.83 -7.17
CA VAL A 114 8.19 16.31 -6.04
C VAL A 114 7.29 15.94 -4.87
N ALA A 115 6.35 16.81 -4.48
CA ALA A 115 5.42 16.50 -3.39
C ALA A 115 4.61 15.24 -3.69
N LYS A 116 4.10 15.09 -4.91
CA LYS A 116 3.33 13.90 -5.31
C LYS A 116 4.17 12.62 -5.31
N LEU A 117 5.44 12.70 -5.72
CA LEU A 117 6.36 11.55 -5.64
C LEU A 117 6.70 11.21 -4.18
N LEU A 118 6.90 12.20 -3.32
CA LEU A 118 7.08 11.96 -1.88
C LEU A 118 5.86 11.28 -1.27
N PHE A 119 4.64 11.67 -1.65
CA PHE A 119 3.41 10.99 -1.23
C PHE A 119 3.41 9.52 -1.65
N ALA A 120 3.85 9.21 -2.89
CA ALA A 120 4.00 7.84 -3.35
C ALA A 120 4.99 7.05 -2.49
N LEU A 121 6.16 7.61 -2.24
CA LEU A 121 7.21 6.97 -1.44
C LEU A 121 6.73 6.70 0.00
N CYS A 122 6.14 7.71 0.65
CA CYS A 122 5.61 7.59 2.01
C CYS A 122 4.42 6.64 2.13
N THR A 123 3.78 6.28 1.02
CA THR A 123 2.66 5.33 0.99
C THR A 123 3.11 3.93 0.61
N LEU A 124 3.82 3.78 -0.51
CA LEU A 124 4.11 2.47 -1.11
C LEU A 124 5.26 1.72 -0.42
N PHE A 125 6.31 2.43 0.04
CA PHE A 125 7.42 1.77 0.71
C PHE A 125 7.05 1.24 2.10
N PRO A 126 6.38 2.01 2.98
CA PRO A 126 5.89 1.46 4.23
C PRO A 126 4.85 0.35 4.06
N PHE A 127 4.03 0.41 3.01
CA PHE A 127 3.14 -0.70 2.65
C PHE A 127 3.92 -1.99 2.40
N LEU A 128 4.99 -1.94 1.58
CA LEU A 128 5.87 -3.09 1.35
C LEU A 128 6.45 -3.63 2.67
N ILE A 129 7.07 -2.76 3.46
CA ILE A 129 7.73 -3.14 4.72
C ILE A 129 6.71 -3.70 5.72
N GLY A 130 5.56 -3.05 5.88
CA GLY A 130 4.51 -3.48 6.79
C GLY A 130 3.94 -4.85 6.45
N LEU A 131 3.66 -5.11 5.17
CA LEU A 131 3.18 -6.43 4.75
C LEU A 131 4.22 -7.53 4.96
N LEU A 132 5.50 -7.27 4.68
CA LEU A 132 6.59 -8.21 4.94
C LEU A 132 6.74 -8.48 6.43
N ALA A 133 6.71 -7.43 7.26
CA ALA A 133 6.83 -7.56 8.71
C ALA A 133 5.68 -8.38 9.31
N ILE A 134 4.44 -8.17 8.86
CA ILE A 134 3.27 -8.94 9.32
C ILE A 134 3.36 -10.38 8.82
N ARG A 135 3.59 -10.59 7.51
CA ARG A 135 3.59 -11.93 6.89
C ARG A 135 4.63 -12.87 7.49
N PHE A 136 5.80 -12.33 7.84
CA PHE A 136 6.91 -13.11 8.36
C PHE A 136 7.16 -12.90 9.85
N ASN A 137 6.14 -12.42 10.58
CA ASN A 137 6.20 -12.34 12.02
C ASN A 137 6.38 -13.74 12.63
N ASN A 138 7.41 -13.92 13.47
CA ASN A 138 7.78 -15.20 14.11
C ASN A 138 7.95 -16.38 13.14
N TYR A 139 8.34 -16.13 11.89
CA TYR A 139 8.42 -17.13 10.84
C TYR A 139 9.34 -18.31 11.20
N SER A 140 10.42 -18.08 11.93
CA SER A 140 11.35 -19.13 12.38
C SER A 140 10.76 -20.07 13.43
N VAL A 141 9.76 -19.64 14.18
CA VAL A 141 9.09 -20.44 15.21
C VAL A 141 7.82 -21.08 14.63
N ASN A 142 7.04 -20.30 13.90
CA ASN A 142 5.82 -20.76 13.26
C ASN A 142 5.61 -20.02 11.93
N ALA A 143 5.84 -20.71 10.83
CA ALA A 143 5.75 -20.15 9.48
C ALA A 143 4.34 -19.62 9.11
N TYR A 144 3.30 -20.07 9.80
CA TYR A 144 1.93 -19.67 9.52
C TYR A 144 1.41 -18.55 10.44
N GLN A 145 2.10 -18.21 11.51
CA GLN A 145 1.62 -17.15 12.43
C GLN A 145 1.41 -15.83 11.72
N GLY A 146 2.42 -15.35 11.00
CA GLY A 146 2.31 -14.11 10.22
C GLY A 146 1.34 -14.24 9.04
N THR A 147 1.20 -15.44 8.46
CA THR A 147 0.20 -15.73 7.43
C THR A 147 -1.21 -15.45 7.92
N TYR A 148 -1.58 -15.98 9.09
CA TYR A 148 -2.90 -15.77 9.68
C TYR A 148 -3.12 -14.32 10.10
N LEU A 149 -2.08 -13.64 10.63
CA LEU A 149 -2.17 -12.20 10.94
C LEU A 149 -2.44 -11.37 9.68
N LEU A 150 -1.72 -11.65 8.60
CA LEU A 150 -1.92 -10.93 7.33
C LEU A 150 -3.30 -11.23 6.73
N LEU A 151 -3.75 -12.49 6.78
CA LEU A 151 -5.09 -12.86 6.35
C LEU A 151 -6.16 -12.13 7.17
N TYR A 152 -5.99 -12.04 8.49
CA TYR A 152 -6.90 -11.29 9.36
C TYR A 152 -6.99 -9.82 8.95
N VAL A 153 -5.84 -9.16 8.71
CA VAL A 153 -5.81 -7.76 8.22
C VAL A 153 -6.56 -7.64 6.89
N PHE A 154 -6.35 -8.55 5.94
CA PHE A 154 -7.05 -8.52 4.66
C PHE A 154 -8.56 -8.73 4.82
N LEU A 155 -8.98 -9.64 5.67
CA LEU A 155 -10.41 -9.87 5.94
C LEU A 155 -11.07 -8.63 6.56
N LEU A 156 -10.36 -7.93 7.46
CA LEU A 156 -10.86 -6.66 8.01
C LEU A 156 -11.01 -5.59 6.94
N VAL A 157 -9.99 -5.40 6.09
CA VAL A 157 -10.01 -4.39 5.02
C VAL A 157 -11.09 -4.73 3.98
N TRP A 158 -11.13 -5.97 3.49
CA TRP A 158 -12.12 -6.39 2.50
C TRP A 158 -13.54 -6.36 3.06
N GLY A 159 -13.71 -6.74 4.33
CA GLY A 159 -14.99 -6.67 5.03
C GLY A 159 -15.47 -5.23 5.18
N ALA A 160 -14.58 -4.33 5.61
CA ALA A 160 -14.89 -2.90 5.73
C ALA A 160 -15.25 -2.27 4.37
N ASP A 161 -14.45 -2.52 3.33
CA ASP A 161 -14.72 -1.97 1.99
C ASP A 161 -16.03 -2.52 1.39
N SER A 162 -16.27 -3.82 1.53
CA SER A 162 -17.50 -4.45 1.05
C SER A 162 -18.71 -3.96 1.83
N GLY A 163 -18.61 -3.89 3.16
CA GLY A 163 -19.67 -3.36 4.03
C GLY A 163 -19.98 -1.90 3.70
N ALA A 164 -18.94 -1.06 3.62
CA ALA A 164 -19.09 0.34 3.23
C ALA A 164 -19.77 0.52 1.86
N TYR A 165 -19.43 -0.34 0.90
CA TYR A 165 -20.06 -0.31 -0.42
C TYR A 165 -21.55 -0.70 -0.37
N PHE A 166 -21.89 -1.84 0.27
CA PHE A 166 -23.27 -2.33 0.32
C PHE A 166 -24.17 -1.41 1.14
N PHE A 167 -23.76 -1.03 2.36
CA PHE A 167 -24.52 -0.12 3.21
C PHE A 167 -24.60 1.30 2.63
N GLY A 168 -23.48 1.81 2.09
CA GLY A 168 -23.47 3.11 1.44
C GLY A 168 -24.37 3.18 0.21
N ARG A 169 -24.51 2.07 -0.55
CA ARG A 169 -25.40 2.01 -1.70
C ARG A 169 -26.87 1.81 -1.30
N ALA A 170 -27.14 1.00 -0.28
CA ALA A 170 -28.51 0.68 0.13
C ALA A 170 -29.14 1.77 1.01
N LEU A 171 -28.35 2.36 1.91
CA LEU A 171 -28.87 3.27 2.95
C LEU A 171 -28.32 4.69 2.85
N GLY A 172 -27.31 4.95 1.99
CA GLY A 172 -26.57 6.20 1.92
C GLY A 172 -27.40 7.40 1.53
N LYS A 173 -27.72 8.25 2.50
CA LYS A 173 -28.45 9.52 2.33
C LYS A 173 -27.54 10.72 2.55
N HIS A 174 -26.62 10.64 3.52
CA HIS A 174 -25.76 11.74 3.91
C HIS A 174 -24.37 11.59 3.34
N LYS A 175 -23.93 12.54 2.50
CA LYS A 175 -22.60 12.50 1.87
C LYS A 175 -21.51 12.75 2.91
N LEU A 176 -20.47 11.86 2.94
CA LEU A 176 -19.34 11.99 3.86
C LEU A 176 -18.39 13.13 3.46
N ALA A 177 -17.96 13.16 2.23
CA ALA A 177 -17.00 14.14 1.72
C ALA A 177 -17.28 14.49 0.24
N PRO A 178 -18.30 15.32 -0.07
CA PRO A 178 -18.73 15.56 -1.44
C PRO A 178 -17.64 16.06 -2.39
N LYS A 179 -16.69 16.85 -1.85
CA LYS A 179 -15.59 17.46 -2.63
C LYS A 179 -14.42 16.48 -2.88
N VAL A 180 -14.29 15.42 -2.09
CA VAL A 180 -13.21 14.43 -2.19
C VAL A 180 -13.72 13.16 -2.87
N SER A 181 -14.85 12.64 -2.40
CA SER A 181 -15.45 11.41 -2.91
C SER A 181 -16.99 11.51 -2.85
N PRO A 182 -17.64 11.92 -3.95
CA PRO A 182 -19.09 12.13 -3.97
C PRO A 182 -19.91 10.84 -3.80
N GLY A 183 -19.29 9.68 -3.99
CA GLY A 183 -19.92 8.35 -3.79
C GLY A 183 -20.00 7.90 -2.34
N LYS A 184 -19.17 8.44 -1.45
CA LYS A 184 -19.09 8.00 -0.04
C LYS A 184 -20.19 8.64 0.81
N SER A 185 -20.76 7.85 1.73
CA SER A 185 -21.81 8.29 2.68
C SER A 185 -21.44 7.91 4.12
N TRP A 186 -22.03 8.61 5.09
CA TRP A 186 -21.86 8.32 6.51
C TRP A 186 -22.39 6.92 6.86
N GLU A 187 -23.52 6.53 6.29
CA GLU A 187 -24.14 5.22 6.50
C GLU A 187 -23.29 4.07 5.96
N GLY A 188 -22.36 4.35 5.05
CA GLY A 188 -21.40 3.37 4.58
C GLY A 188 -20.14 3.28 5.45
N VAL A 189 -19.91 4.22 6.38
CA VAL A 189 -18.75 4.23 7.28
C VAL A 189 -19.10 3.64 8.64
N LEU A 190 -20.36 3.79 9.07
CA LEU A 190 -20.89 3.25 10.33
C LEU A 190 -21.26 1.79 10.20
#